data_238e63a23bcda2cf701f944b3d494b2a
#
_entry.id   238e63a23bcda2cf701f944b3d494b2a
#
_cell.length_a   1.000
_cell.length_b   1.000
_cell.length_c   1.000
_cell.angle_alpha   90.00
_cell.angle_beta   90.00
_cell.angle_gamma   90.00
#
_symmetry.space_group_name_H-M   'P 1'
#
loop_
_entity.id
_entity.type
_entity.pdbx_description
1 polymer ?
#
loop_
_entity_poly.entity_id
_entity_poly.type
_entity_poly.pdbx_seq_one_letter_code
_entity_poly.pdbx_strand_id
1 'polypeptide(L)'
;MTTPSHLADLSPELRIPEHVAIIMDGNGRWAKQRGLPRTDGHIQGQEALRETLRAAVEFGIHFLTVYAFSSENWSRPQEEVEALMSLLVSAIHSETPELHKQDIRIRAIGDIARLPENAQQALRESIEKTQDNKGLTLIIALSYSSRDELLRATHRIASEVASGKLSLDELNEEVISRHLDTTDFPDPDLLIRTGGEERISNFLLWQAAYAELFFSPVYWPDFGREALLEAIKAYTARERRFGKTSEQIQLED
;
A
#
# COMPACT_ATOMS: atom_id res chain seq x y z
N MET A 1 -10.52 7.20 -30.55
CA MET A 1 -10.04 6.76 -29.25
C MET A 1 -9.56 5.32 -29.44
N THR A 2 -8.27 5.13 -29.63
CA THR A 2 -7.65 3.82 -29.84
C THR A 2 -7.34 3.22 -28.48
N THR A 3 -8.01 2.12 -28.15
CA THR A 3 -7.70 1.28 -26.98
C THR A 3 -6.24 0.87 -27.07
N PRO A 4 -5.43 1.04 -26.00
CA PRO A 4 -4.02 0.61 -26.03
C PRO A 4 -3.96 -0.91 -26.27
N SER A 5 -3.12 -1.34 -27.19
CA SER A 5 -2.97 -2.73 -27.66
C SER A 5 -2.44 -3.71 -26.60
N HIS A 6 -2.17 -3.28 -25.36
CA HIS A 6 -1.62 -4.08 -24.27
C HIS A 6 -2.68 -4.74 -23.36
N LEU A 7 -3.95 -4.37 -23.49
CA LEU A 7 -5.06 -5.04 -22.77
C LEU A 7 -5.44 -6.41 -23.40
N ALA A 8 -4.90 -6.74 -24.57
CA ALA A 8 -5.21 -7.98 -25.27
C ALA A 8 -4.71 -9.27 -24.57
N ASP A 9 -3.76 -9.15 -23.63
CA ASP A 9 -3.27 -10.30 -22.84
C ASP A 9 -4.08 -10.55 -21.55
N LEU A 10 -4.99 -9.64 -21.20
CA LEU A 10 -5.91 -9.85 -20.10
C LEU A 10 -7.09 -10.67 -20.61
N SER A 11 -7.26 -11.89 -20.10
CA SER A 11 -8.51 -12.63 -20.30
C SER A 11 -9.68 -11.74 -19.94
N PRO A 12 -10.74 -11.65 -20.77
CA PRO A 12 -11.94 -10.83 -20.46
C PRO A 12 -12.65 -11.22 -19.15
N GLU A 13 -12.23 -12.30 -18.51
CA GLU A 13 -12.76 -12.81 -17.26
C GLU A 13 -11.96 -12.36 -16.01
N LEU A 14 -10.85 -11.58 -16.18
CA LEU A 14 -10.06 -11.13 -15.02
C LEU A 14 -10.80 -10.03 -14.26
N ARG A 15 -11.11 -10.31 -12.99
CA ARG A 15 -11.59 -9.33 -12.04
C ARG A 15 -10.39 -8.56 -11.47
N ILE A 16 -10.32 -7.28 -11.78
CA ILE A 16 -9.24 -6.40 -11.29
C ILE A 16 -9.62 -5.84 -9.92
N PRO A 17 -8.76 -5.98 -8.88
CA PRO A 17 -8.98 -5.34 -7.60
C PRO A 17 -8.90 -3.81 -7.75
N GLU A 18 -9.80 -3.07 -7.12
CA GLU A 18 -9.77 -1.60 -7.11
C GLU A 18 -8.58 -1.10 -6.30
N HIS A 19 -8.33 -1.72 -5.16
CA HIS A 19 -7.25 -1.37 -4.24
C HIS A 19 -6.37 -2.59 -3.92
N VAL A 20 -5.09 -2.47 -4.22
CA VAL A 20 -4.05 -3.46 -3.88
C VAL A 20 -3.13 -2.89 -2.80
N ALA A 21 -2.90 -3.66 -1.73
CA ALA A 21 -1.93 -3.33 -0.70
C ALA A 21 -0.75 -4.31 -0.75
N ILE A 22 0.50 -3.82 -0.66
CA ILE A 22 1.71 -4.65 -0.79
C ILE A 22 2.65 -4.47 0.39
N ILE A 23 3.00 -5.59 1.04
CA ILE A 23 4.12 -5.69 1.98
C ILE A 23 5.35 -6.08 1.18
N MET A 24 6.25 -5.13 0.97
CA MET A 24 7.47 -5.24 0.16
C MET A 24 8.60 -5.94 0.92
N ASP A 25 8.47 -7.25 1.13
CA ASP A 25 9.43 -8.04 1.90
C ASP A 25 10.42 -8.79 1.00
N GLY A 26 11.63 -9.03 1.55
CA GLY A 26 12.65 -9.83 0.90
C GLY A 26 13.88 -9.08 0.41
N ASN A 27 13.94 -7.73 0.45
CA ASN A 27 15.06 -6.92 -0.02
C ASN A 27 16.42 -7.40 0.53
N GLY A 28 16.52 -7.57 1.85
CA GLY A 28 17.77 -7.99 2.49
C GLY A 28 18.15 -9.43 2.17
N ARG A 29 17.18 -10.35 2.05
CA ARG A 29 17.41 -11.75 1.68
C ARG A 29 17.86 -11.87 0.23
N TRP A 30 17.25 -11.09 -0.65
CA TRP A 30 17.64 -10.98 -2.06
C TRP A 30 19.10 -10.55 -2.22
N ALA A 31 19.52 -9.48 -1.54
CA ALA A 31 20.89 -8.99 -1.56
C ALA A 31 21.87 -10.04 -0.99
N LYS A 32 21.54 -10.64 0.15
CA LYS A 32 22.37 -11.69 0.79
C LYS A 32 22.61 -12.88 -0.13
N GLN A 33 21.61 -13.35 -0.86
CA GLN A 33 21.75 -14.47 -1.80
C GLN A 33 22.72 -14.16 -2.95
N ARG A 34 22.91 -12.87 -3.26
CA ARG A 34 23.78 -12.38 -4.33
C ARG A 34 25.14 -11.87 -3.84
N GLY A 35 25.42 -12.01 -2.53
CA GLY A 35 26.64 -11.51 -1.93
C GLY A 35 26.74 -9.98 -1.91
N LEU A 36 25.60 -9.27 -1.99
CA LEU A 36 25.50 -7.83 -2.05
C LEU A 36 25.19 -7.23 -0.68
N PRO A 37 25.54 -5.97 -0.42
CA PRO A 37 25.09 -5.21 0.72
C PRO A 37 23.55 -5.14 0.78
N ARG A 38 23.00 -5.09 1.99
CA ARG A 38 21.54 -5.03 2.20
C ARG A 38 20.89 -3.81 1.52
N THR A 39 21.61 -2.71 1.45
CA THR A 39 21.19 -1.48 0.77
C THR A 39 20.91 -1.68 -0.71
N ASP A 40 21.67 -2.54 -1.39
CA ASP A 40 21.49 -2.81 -2.82
C ASP A 40 20.14 -3.50 -3.09
N GLY A 41 19.68 -4.34 -2.15
CA GLY A 41 18.35 -4.91 -2.21
C GLY A 41 17.25 -3.86 -2.14
N HIS A 42 17.43 -2.80 -1.33
CA HIS A 42 16.48 -1.69 -1.25
C HIS A 42 16.51 -0.81 -2.51
N ILE A 43 17.69 -0.59 -3.09
CA ILE A 43 17.84 0.14 -4.36
C ILE A 43 17.13 -0.63 -5.48
N GLN A 44 17.38 -1.95 -5.58
CA GLN A 44 16.71 -2.78 -6.58
C GLN A 44 15.18 -2.84 -6.32
N GLY A 45 14.77 -2.77 -5.05
CA GLY A 45 13.35 -2.70 -4.68
C GLY A 45 12.64 -1.42 -5.18
N GLN A 46 13.37 -0.33 -5.46
CA GLN A 46 12.79 0.85 -6.10
C GLN A 46 12.44 0.58 -7.57
N GLU A 47 13.29 -0.17 -8.30
CA GLU A 47 12.96 -0.59 -9.67
C GLU A 47 11.73 -1.50 -9.70
N ALA A 48 11.64 -2.45 -8.75
CA ALA A 48 10.46 -3.30 -8.61
C ALA A 48 9.19 -2.48 -8.36
N LEU A 49 9.28 -1.39 -7.56
CA LEU A 49 8.15 -0.48 -7.35
C LEU A 49 7.75 0.23 -8.64
N ARG A 50 8.71 0.71 -9.44
CA ARG A 50 8.42 1.34 -10.75
C ARG A 50 7.71 0.38 -11.69
N GLU A 51 8.20 -0.86 -11.81
CA GLU A 51 7.56 -1.89 -12.63
C GLU A 51 6.17 -2.24 -12.15
N THR A 52 6.00 -2.40 -10.83
CA THR A 52 4.70 -2.68 -10.21
C THR A 52 3.71 -1.54 -10.43
N LEU A 53 4.15 -0.29 -10.33
CA LEU A 53 3.29 0.88 -10.60
C LEU A 53 2.85 0.94 -12.06
N ARG A 54 3.77 0.71 -13.02
CA ARG A 54 3.41 0.65 -14.44
C ARG A 54 2.40 -0.45 -14.72
N ALA A 55 2.63 -1.64 -14.13
CA ALA A 55 1.70 -2.76 -14.26
C ALA A 55 0.34 -2.47 -13.60
N ALA A 56 0.32 -1.83 -12.43
CA ALA A 56 -0.92 -1.44 -11.76
C ALA A 56 -1.76 -0.47 -12.60
N VAL A 57 -1.11 0.53 -13.22
CA VAL A 57 -1.77 1.46 -14.16
C VAL A 57 -2.27 0.70 -15.39
N GLU A 58 -1.46 -0.18 -15.98
CA GLU A 58 -1.83 -1.01 -17.14
C GLU A 58 -3.05 -1.88 -16.84
N PHE A 59 -3.11 -2.50 -15.65
CA PHE A 59 -4.21 -3.38 -15.25
C PHE A 59 -5.47 -2.62 -14.80
N GLY A 60 -5.39 -1.29 -14.64
CA GLY A 60 -6.54 -0.49 -14.23
C GLY A 60 -6.78 -0.50 -12.71
N ILE A 61 -5.75 -0.75 -11.90
CA ILE A 61 -5.81 -0.61 -10.44
C ILE A 61 -5.89 0.88 -10.10
N HIS A 62 -6.83 1.27 -9.23
CA HIS A 62 -7.03 2.67 -8.86
C HIS A 62 -6.21 3.10 -7.65
N PHE A 63 -6.00 2.19 -6.68
CA PHE A 63 -5.26 2.46 -5.45
C PHE A 63 -4.20 1.40 -5.23
N LEU A 64 -2.98 1.85 -4.95
CA LEU A 64 -1.86 0.98 -4.58
C LEU A 64 -1.25 1.46 -3.28
N THR A 65 -1.42 0.70 -2.19
CA THR A 65 -0.77 0.99 -0.92
C THR A 65 0.49 0.13 -0.77
N VAL A 66 1.63 0.78 -0.47
CA VAL A 66 2.90 0.09 -0.26
C VAL A 66 3.42 0.30 1.15
N TYR A 67 3.84 -0.78 1.82
CA TYR A 67 4.41 -0.73 3.16
C TYR A 67 5.90 -0.43 3.09
N ALA A 68 6.24 0.87 3.06
CA ALA A 68 7.62 1.31 2.84
C ALA A 68 8.45 1.34 4.13
N PHE A 69 7.87 1.74 5.28
CA PHE A 69 8.57 1.78 6.56
C PHE A 69 7.61 1.57 7.73
N SER A 70 7.80 0.48 8.47
CA SER A 70 6.95 0.17 9.64
C SER A 70 7.43 0.89 10.91
N SER A 71 6.52 1.06 11.89
CA SER A 71 6.89 1.59 13.21
C SER A 71 7.94 0.73 13.91
N GLU A 72 7.92 -0.58 13.69
CA GLU A 72 8.90 -1.52 14.24
C GLU A 72 10.30 -1.34 13.63
N ASN A 73 10.41 -0.78 12.41
CA ASN A 73 11.71 -0.55 11.75
C ASN A 73 12.56 0.50 12.47
N TRP A 74 11.97 1.37 13.30
CA TRP A 74 12.72 2.29 14.14
C TRP A 74 13.62 1.58 15.19
N SER A 75 13.36 0.30 15.49
CA SER A 75 14.19 -0.51 16.38
C SER A 75 15.44 -1.11 15.72
N ARG A 76 15.60 -0.93 14.41
CA ARG A 76 16.80 -1.37 13.68
C ARG A 76 18.03 -0.55 14.06
N PRO A 77 19.26 -1.04 13.75
CA PRO A 77 20.45 -0.24 13.94
C PRO A 77 20.31 1.15 13.31
N GLN A 78 20.77 2.18 14.03
CA GLN A 78 20.60 3.58 13.62
C GLN A 78 21.14 3.85 12.21
N GLU A 79 22.31 3.31 11.88
CA GLU A 79 22.93 3.43 10.56
C GLU A 79 22.01 2.88 9.43
N GLU A 80 21.30 1.78 9.69
CA GLU A 80 20.35 1.23 8.73
C GLU A 80 19.13 2.15 8.57
N VAL A 81 18.60 2.68 9.67
CA VAL A 81 17.47 3.62 9.65
C VAL A 81 17.85 4.90 8.89
N GLU A 82 19.00 5.49 9.14
CA GLU A 82 19.50 6.68 8.47
C GLU A 82 19.68 6.43 6.95
N ALA A 83 20.24 5.28 6.58
CA ALA A 83 20.39 4.90 5.19
C ALA A 83 19.01 4.74 4.48
N LEU A 84 18.03 4.11 5.15
CA LEU A 84 16.68 3.97 4.62
C LEU A 84 15.96 5.31 4.47
N MET A 85 16.11 6.24 5.42
CA MET A 85 15.54 7.58 5.32
C MET A 85 16.18 8.39 4.19
N SER A 86 17.50 8.27 4.00
CA SER A 86 18.21 8.91 2.88
C SER A 86 17.74 8.36 1.52
N LEU A 87 17.56 7.04 1.42
CA LEU A 87 17.00 6.39 0.23
C LEU A 87 15.56 6.85 -0.04
N LEU A 88 14.72 6.96 1.00
CA LEU A 88 13.35 7.46 0.88
C LEU A 88 13.32 8.88 0.30
N VAL A 89 14.11 9.80 0.86
CA VAL A 89 14.18 11.19 0.38
C VAL A 89 14.64 11.23 -1.08
N SER A 90 15.71 10.49 -1.41
CA SER A 90 16.22 10.41 -2.78
C SER A 90 15.16 9.85 -3.75
N ALA A 91 14.46 8.78 -3.36
CA ALA A 91 13.40 8.18 -4.17
C ALA A 91 12.23 9.16 -4.40
N ILE A 92 11.77 9.85 -3.35
CA ILE A 92 10.70 10.84 -3.48
C ILE A 92 11.09 11.93 -4.50
N HIS A 93 12.29 12.49 -4.39
CA HIS A 93 12.74 13.54 -5.30
C HIS A 93 12.90 13.06 -6.74
N SER A 94 13.48 11.85 -6.94
CA SER A 94 13.73 11.33 -8.28
C SER A 94 12.46 10.83 -8.97
N GLU A 95 11.51 10.23 -8.23
CA GLU A 95 10.33 9.61 -8.81
C GLU A 95 9.16 10.59 -9.04
N THR A 96 9.01 11.60 -8.17
CA THR A 96 7.86 12.52 -8.24
C THR A 96 7.62 13.13 -9.62
N PRO A 97 8.65 13.59 -10.39
CA PRO A 97 8.42 14.15 -11.71
C PRO A 97 7.80 13.16 -12.70
N GLU A 98 8.27 11.91 -12.67
CA GLU A 98 7.76 10.87 -13.58
C GLU A 98 6.38 10.39 -13.15
N LEU A 99 6.13 10.22 -11.85
CA LEU A 99 4.82 9.86 -11.31
C LEU A 99 3.78 10.93 -11.66
N HIS A 100 4.14 12.21 -11.52
CA HIS A 100 3.26 13.33 -11.94
C HIS A 100 2.92 13.28 -13.42
N LYS A 101 3.91 13.02 -14.28
CA LYS A 101 3.72 12.89 -15.73
C LYS A 101 2.82 11.71 -16.11
N GLN A 102 2.86 10.62 -15.31
CA GLN A 102 2.00 9.45 -15.47
C GLN A 102 0.61 9.61 -14.82
N ASP A 103 0.25 10.82 -14.39
CA ASP A 103 -1.01 11.13 -13.72
C ASP A 103 -1.22 10.35 -12.41
N ILE A 104 -0.14 9.90 -11.74
CA ILE A 104 -0.19 9.20 -10.47
C ILE A 104 -0.26 10.22 -9.34
N ARG A 105 -1.24 10.04 -8.44
CA ARG A 105 -1.39 10.85 -7.22
C ARG A 105 -0.67 10.19 -6.06
N ILE A 106 0.14 10.97 -5.31
CA ILE A 106 0.84 10.47 -4.13
C ILE A 106 0.07 10.85 -2.86
N ARG A 107 -0.05 9.90 -1.95
CA ARG A 107 -0.58 10.05 -0.59
C ARG A 107 0.33 9.31 0.38
N ALA A 108 0.21 9.64 1.66
CA ALA A 108 0.96 8.96 2.72
C ALA A 108 0.06 8.70 3.92
N ILE A 109 0.31 7.58 4.60
CA ILE A 109 -0.32 7.18 5.87
C ILE A 109 0.74 6.83 6.91
N GLY A 110 0.42 6.97 8.17
CA GLY A 110 1.30 6.67 9.32
C GLY A 110 1.71 7.91 10.11
N ASP A 111 2.64 7.74 11.04
CA ASP A 111 3.19 8.82 11.86
C ASP A 111 4.27 9.60 11.10
N ILE A 112 3.82 10.44 10.16
CA ILE A 112 4.69 11.26 9.32
C ILE A 112 5.52 12.26 10.15
N ALA A 113 4.98 12.72 11.28
CA ALA A 113 5.68 13.67 12.15
C ALA A 113 6.96 13.08 12.79
N ARG A 114 7.04 11.76 12.88
CA ARG A 114 8.22 11.05 13.38
C ARG A 114 9.37 10.97 12.38
N LEU A 115 9.13 11.19 11.10
CA LEU A 115 10.17 11.19 10.07
C LEU A 115 11.12 12.37 10.24
N PRO A 116 12.39 12.28 9.79
CA PRO A 116 13.29 13.44 9.68
C PRO A 116 12.65 14.58 8.87
N GLU A 117 12.94 15.82 9.24
CA GLU A 117 12.33 17.02 8.63
C GLU A 117 12.50 17.06 7.10
N ASN A 118 13.67 16.67 6.58
CA ASN A 118 13.93 16.62 5.15
C ASN A 118 13.03 15.58 4.43
N ALA A 119 12.71 14.45 5.10
CA ALA A 119 11.80 13.45 4.55
C ALA A 119 10.34 13.96 4.57
N GLN A 120 9.93 14.62 5.66
CA GLN A 120 8.62 15.25 5.75
C GLN A 120 8.45 16.32 4.66
N GLN A 121 9.46 17.17 4.44
CA GLN A 121 9.43 18.22 3.43
C GLN A 121 9.32 17.64 2.02
N ALA A 122 10.19 16.68 1.65
CA ALA A 122 10.14 16.02 0.35
C ALA A 122 8.77 15.38 0.08
N LEU A 123 8.18 14.75 1.11
CA LEU A 123 6.87 14.13 1.02
C LEU A 123 5.76 15.17 0.81
N ARG A 124 5.76 16.27 1.58
CA ARG A 124 4.79 17.37 1.40
C ARG A 124 4.82 17.94 -0.02
N GLU A 125 6.02 18.25 -0.53
CA GLU A 125 6.21 18.79 -1.90
C GLU A 125 5.73 17.81 -2.97
N SER A 126 5.98 16.51 -2.78
CA SER A 126 5.55 15.45 -3.69
C SER A 126 4.02 15.30 -3.71
N ILE A 127 3.38 15.31 -2.54
CA ILE A 127 1.92 15.25 -2.40
C ILE A 127 1.28 16.48 -3.04
N GLU A 128 1.79 17.68 -2.75
CA GLU A 128 1.29 18.93 -3.33
C GLU A 128 1.40 18.93 -4.85
N LYS A 129 2.56 18.53 -5.40
CA LYS A 129 2.80 18.47 -6.83
C LYS A 129 1.85 17.53 -7.57
N THR A 130 1.42 16.44 -6.92
CA THR A 130 0.60 15.39 -7.56
C THR A 130 -0.87 15.41 -7.13
N GLN A 131 -1.30 16.38 -6.30
CA GLN A 131 -2.63 16.40 -5.68
C GLN A 131 -3.80 16.42 -6.68
N ASP A 132 -3.61 17.03 -7.85
CA ASP A 132 -4.64 17.18 -8.87
C ASP A 132 -4.67 16.03 -9.90
N ASN A 133 -3.72 15.08 -9.81
CA ASN A 133 -3.68 13.90 -10.67
C ASN A 133 -4.91 13.02 -10.44
N LYS A 134 -5.39 12.39 -11.52
CA LYS A 134 -6.65 11.63 -11.55
C LYS A 134 -6.47 10.14 -11.83
N GLY A 135 -5.25 9.72 -12.15
CA GLY A 135 -4.92 8.32 -12.37
C GLY A 135 -4.80 7.52 -11.07
N LEU A 136 -3.90 6.52 -11.06
CA LEU A 136 -3.65 5.69 -9.88
C LEU A 136 -3.25 6.55 -8.67
N THR A 137 -3.78 6.24 -7.50
CA THR A 137 -3.34 6.81 -6.23
C THR A 137 -2.33 5.87 -5.57
N LEU A 138 -1.07 6.30 -5.47
CA LEU A 138 -0.02 5.62 -4.70
C LEU A 138 -0.06 6.09 -3.25
N ILE A 139 -0.33 5.18 -2.33
CA ILE A 139 -0.38 5.41 -0.89
C ILE A 139 0.87 4.80 -0.25
N ILE A 140 1.71 5.63 0.35
CA ILE A 140 2.98 5.21 0.96
C ILE A 140 2.79 5.13 2.47
N ALA A 141 2.82 3.92 3.04
CA ALA A 141 2.77 3.71 4.48
C ALA A 141 4.18 3.90 5.09
N LEU A 142 4.34 4.98 5.85
CA LEU A 142 5.59 5.44 6.43
C LEU A 142 5.48 5.61 7.94
N SER A 143 6.43 5.06 8.70
CA SER A 143 6.34 5.03 10.17
C SER A 143 4.96 4.52 10.62
N TYR A 144 4.44 3.55 9.87
CA TYR A 144 3.07 3.04 10.00
C TYR A 144 3.03 1.74 10.79
N SER A 145 2.02 1.59 11.61
CA SER A 145 1.53 0.32 12.12
C SER A 145 0.05 0.45 12.47
N SER A 146 -0.74 -0.60 12.20
CA SER A 146 -2.20 -0.54 12.44
C SER A 146 -2.56 -0.34 13.91
N ARG A 147 -1.80 -0.94 14.83
CA ARG A 147 -2.07 -0.77 16.28
C ARG A 147 -1.88 0.68 16.70
N ASP A 148 -0.84 1.34 16.18
CA ASP A 148 -0.61 2.75 16.46
C ASP A 148 -1.66 3.65 15.80
N GLU A 149 -2.03 3.36 14.55
CA GLU A 149 -3.12 4.04 13.85
C GLU A 149 -4.44 3.95 14.62
N LEU A 150 -4.83 2.74 15.05
CA LEU A 150 -6.04 2.51 15.85
C LEU A 150 -5.99 3.26 17.20
N LEU A 151 -4.82 3.30 17.84
CA LEU A 151 -4.64 4.07 19.07
C LEU A 151 -4.83 5.56 18.82
N ARG A 152 -4.24 6.12 17.75
CA ARG A 152 -4.43 7.53 17.36
C ARG A 152 -5.89 7.82 17.03
N ALA A 153 -6.57 6.95 16.29
CA ALA A 153 -8.01 7.08 16.01
C ALA A 153 -8.83 7.06 17.29
N THR A 154 -8.55 6.14 18.20
CA THR A 154 -9.23 6.06 19.52
C THR A 154 -9.04 7.35 20.32
N HIS A 155 -7.85 7.93 20.34
CA HIS A 155 -7.60 9.21 21.01
C HIS A 155 -8.43 10.36 20.39
N ARG A 156 -8.51 10.43 19.05
CA ARG A 156 -9.33 11.44 18.35
C ARG A 156 -10.81 11.29 18.72
N ILE A 157 -11.34 10.08 18.64
CA ILE A 157 -12.74 9.77 19.00
C ILE A 157 -13.02 10.12 20.45
N ALA A 158 -12.16 9.69 21.39
CA ALA A 158 -12.32 10.01 22.81
C ALA A 158 -12.33 11.52 23.08
N SER A 159 -11.50 12.28 22.37
CA SER A 159 -11.45 13.74 22.47
C SER A 159 -12.73 14.40 21.93
N GLU A 160 -13.28 13.87 20.82
CA GLU A 160 -14.54 14.36 20.27
C GLU A 160 -15.72 14.06 21.20
N VAL A 161 -15.78 12.88 21.80
CA VAL A 161 -16.79 12.52 22.80
C VAL A 161 -16.66 13.41 24.02
N ALA A 162 -15.46 13.61 24.57
CA ALA A 162 -15.23 14.45 25.73
C ALA A 162 -15.59 15.92 25.49
N SER A 163 -15.46 16.41 24.25
CA SER A 163 -15.84 17.77 23.85
C SER A 163 -17.30 17.93 23.42
N GLY A 164 -18.08 16.84 23.41
CA GLY A 164 -19.48 16.84 22.98
C GLY A 164 -19.69 16.98 21.47
N LYS A 165 -18.66 16.79 20.67
CA LYS A 165 -18.73 16.78 19.19
C LYS A 165 -19.26 15.46 18.62
N LEU A 166 -19.12 14.37 19.37
CA LEU A 166 -19.60 13.04 19.05
C LEU A 166 -20.32 12.46 20.26
N SER A 167 -21.52 11.88 20.06
CA SER A 167 -22.22 11.12 21.08
C SER A 167 -21.71 9.68 21.11
N LEU A 168 -21.72 9.06 22.30
CA LEU A 168 -21.40 7.62 22.42
C LEU A 168 -22.36 6.74 21.61
N ASP A 169 -23.61 7.15 21.48
CA ASP A 169 -24.64 6.40 20.73
C ASP A 169 -24.42 6.46 19.20
N GLU A 170 -23.62 7.41 18.73
CA GLU A 170 -23.22 7.52 17.31
C GLU A 170 -21.98 6.69 16.95
N LEU A 171 -21.30 6.12 17.98
CA LEU A 171 -20.09 5.35 17.75
C LEU A 171 -20.40 4.02 17.05
N ASN A 172 -19.89 3.88 15.84
CA ASN A 172 -20.03 2.71 14.98
C ASN A 172 -18.75 2.48 14.13
N GLU A 173 -18.73 1.46 13.28
CA GLU A 173 -17.58 1.13 12.42
C GLU A 173 -17.21 2.27 11.46
N GLU A 174 -18.19 3.00 10.93
CA GLU A 174 -17.98 4.13 10.04
C GLU A 174 -17.27 5.28 10.76
N VAL A 175 -17.64 5.55 12.02
CA VAL A 175 -16.94 6.55 12.85
C VAL A 175 -15.49 6.15 13.05
N ILE A 176 -15.19 4.88 13.33
CA ILE A 176 -13.81 4.41 13.46
C ILE A 176 -13.08 4.64 12.14
N SER A 177 -13.62 4.17 11.03
CA SER A 177 -13.02 4.28 9.69
C SER A 177 -12.71 5.73 9.30
N ARG A 178 -13.59 6.68 9.63
CA ARG A 178 -13.37 8.13 9.40
C ARG A 178 -12.21 8.71 10.21
N HIS A 179 -11.80 8.05 11.28
CA HIS A 179 -10.68 8.49 12.11
C HIS A 179 -9.38 7.76 11.79
N LEU A 180 -9.38 6.82 10.84
CA LEU A 180 -8.16 6.19 10.34
C LEU A 180 -7.42 7.09 9.34
N ASP A 181 -6.14 6.81 9.13
CA ASP A 181 -5.31 7.54 8.16
C ASP A 181 -5.76 7.25 6.71
N THR A 182 -6.57 6.21 6.51
CA THR A 182 -7.11 5.73 5.23
C THR A 182 -8.52 6.24 4.91
N THR A 183 -9.04 7.22 5.65
CA THR A 183 -10.43 7.71 5.52
C THR A 183 -10.82 8.15 4.10
N ASP A 184 -9.84 8.57 3.28
CA ASP A 184 -10.06 9.05 1.90
C ASP A 184 -9.93 7.94 0.84
N PHE A 185 -9.73 6.67 1.25
CA PHE A 185 -9.45 5.57 0.36
C PHE A 185 -10.37 4.38 0.65
N PRO A 186 -10.74 3.56 -0.36
CA PRO A 186 -11.43 2.31 -0.11
C PRO A 186 -10.51 1.31 0.62
N ASP A 187 -11.09 0.37 1.33
CA ASP A 187 -10.35 -0.76 1.90
C ASP A 187 -9.70 -1.61 0.79
N PRO A 188 -8.56 -2.26 1.05
CA PRO A 188 -7.91 -3.08 0.04
C PRO A 188 -8.72 -4.35 -0.29
N ASP A 189 -8.87 -4.63 -1.59
CA ASP A 189 -9.44 -5.89 -2.07
C ASP A 189 -8.43 -7.04 -1.99
N LEU A 190 -7.16 -6.73 -2.25
CA LEU A 190 -6.06 -7.68 -2.30
C LEU A 190 -4.87 -7.16 -1.51
N LEU A 191 -4.41 -7.95 -0.54
CA LEU A 191 -3.17 -7.70 0.19
C LEU A 191 -2.13 -8.73 -0.22
N ILE A 192 -1.03 -8.27 -0.78
CA ILE A 192 0.09 -9.08 -1.24
C ILE A 192 1.24 -8.95 -0.25
N ARG A 193 1.88 -10.07 0.11
CA ARG A 193 3.17 -10.06 0.78
C ARG A 193 4.17 -10.85 -0.04
N THR A 194 5.31 -10.22 -0.34
CA THR A 194 6.44 -10.84 -1.04
C THR A 194 7.40 -11.50 -0.05
N GLY A 195 8.29 -12.36 -0.53
CA GLY A 195 9.37 -12.92 0.27
C GLY A 195 9.03 -14.20 1.04
N GLY A 196 7.88 -14.83 0.78
CA GLY A 196 7.53 -16.15 1.32
C GLY A 196 7.13 -16.19 2.80
N GLU A 197 6.85 -15.04 3.42
CA GLU A 197 6.36 -14.97 4.79
C GLU A 197 4.83 -14.83 4.81
N GLU A 198 4.15 -15.63 5.63
CA GLU A 198 2.69 -15.73 5.68
C GLU A 198 2.10 -15.02 6.91
N ARG A 199 2.32 -13.72 7.01
CA ARG A 199 1.76 -12.85 8.05
C ARG A 199 1.61 -11.42 7.54
N ILE A 200 0.68 -10.63 8.10
CA ILE A 200 0.43 -9.24 7.67
C ILE A 200 1.22 -8.20 8.48
N SER A 201 1.95 -8.61 9.50
CA SER A 201 2.92 -7.78 10.23
C SER A 201 2.39 -6.40 10.65
N ASN A 202 1.22 -6.37 11.28
CA ASN A 202 0.61 -5.14 11.79
C ASN A 202 0.30 -4.09 10.69
N PHE A 203 0.02 -4.56 9.47
CA PHE A 203 -0.30 -3.73 8.32
C PHE A 203 -1.79 -3.79 8.00
N LEU A 204 -2.45 -2.64 7.98
CA LEU A 204 -3.86 -2.43 7.61
C LEU A 204 -4.84 -3.41 8.29
N LEU A 205 -4.72 -3.64 9.63
CA LEU A 205 -5.52 -4.64 10.35
C LEU A 205 -7.03 -4.41 10.22
N TRP A 206 -7.48 -3.16 10.34
CA TRP A 206 -8.88 -2.79 10.21
C TRP A 206 -9.33 -2.91 8.76
N GLN A 207 -8.58 -2.31 7.87
CA GLN A 207 -8.92 -2.18 6.46
C GLN A 207 -8.84 -3.51 5.69
N ALA A 208 -7.94 -4.41 6.11
CA ALA A 208 -7.76 -5.71 5.45
C ALA A 208 -8.69 -6.82 5.98
N ALA A 209 -9.70 -6.47 6.79
CA ALA A 209 -10.59 -7.46 7.41
C ALA A 209 -11.28 -8.37 6.39
N TYR A 210 -11.56 -7.89 5.19
CA TYR A 210 -12.17 -8.65 4.09
C TYR A 210 -11.31 -8.71 2.82
N ALA A 211 -10.02 -8.30 2.92
CA ALA A 211 -9.09 -8.41 1.81
C ALA A 211 -8.72 -9.87 1.52
N GLU A 212 -8.58 -10.21 0.24
CA GLU A 212 -7.95 -11.46 -0.15
C GLU A 212 -6.44 -11.37 0.11
N LEU A 213 -5.86 -12.42 0.71
CA LEU A 213 -4.44 -12.45 1.01
C LEU A 213 -3.69 -13.30 -0.02
N PHE A 214 -2.61 -12.75 -0.58
CA PHE A 214 -1.72 -13.47 -1.49
C PHE A 214 -0.28 -13.42 -0.97
N PHE A 215 0.29 -14.56 -0.63
CA PHE A 215 1.67 -14.70 -0.16
C PHE A 215 2.55 -15.20 -1.30
N SER A 216 3.40 -14.30 -1.82
CA SER A 216 4.31 -14.62 -2.92
C SER A 216 5.67 -15.09 -2.38
N PRO A 217 6.23 -16.20 -2.89
CA PRO A 217 7.57 -16.64 -2.54
C PRO A 217 8.65 -15.73 -3.13
N VAL A 218 8.31 -14.93 -4.16
CA VAL A 218 9.22 -14.03 -4.85
C VAL A 218 9.66 -12.92 -3.92
N TYR A 219 10.95 -12.61 -3.86
CA TYR A 219 11.46 -11.46 -3.12
C TYR A 219 11.07 -10.15 -3.81
N TRP A 220 10.83 -9.10 -3.02
CA TRP A 220 10.39 -7.82 -3.57
C TRP A 220 11.21 -7.30 -4.75
N PRO A 221 12.57 -7.33 -4.74
CA PRO A 221 13.37 -6.86 -5.88
C PRO A 221 13.15 -7.59 -7.21
N ASP A 222 12.62 -8.82 -7.15
CA ASP A 222 12.28 -9.63 -8.33
C ASP A 222 10.76 -9.65 -8.60
N PHE A 223 9.97 -8.88 -7.82
CA PHE A 223 8.52 -8.75 -8.01
C PHE A 223 8.24 -7.67 -9.05
N GLY A 224 7.54 -8.05 -10.12
CA GLY A 224 7.22 -7.16 -11.22
C GLY A 224 5.84 -7.46 -11.79
N ARG A 225 5.65 -7.12 -13.06
CA ARG A 225 4.38 -7.25 -13.79
C ARG A 225 3.78 -8.66 -13.72
N GLU A 226 4.59 -9.68 -14.00
CA GLU A 226 4.15 -11.08 -14.05
C GLU A 226 3.68 -11.56 -12.67
N ALA A 227 4.42 -11.22 -11.61
CA ALA A 227 4.06 -11.60 -10.24
C ALA A 227 2.79 -10.88 -9.76
N LEU A 228 2.60 -9.61 -10.16
CA LEU A 228 1.35 -8.89 -9.88
C LEU A 228 0.18 -9.52 -10.64
N LEU A 229 0.37 -9.89 -11.90
CA LEU A 229 -0.66 -10.57 -12.70
C LEU A 229 -1.04 -11.94 -12.09
N GLU A 230 -0.07 -12.69 -11.57
CA GLU A 230 -0.32 -13.95 -10.86
C GLU A 230 -1.20 -13.72 -9.61
N ALA A 231 -0.90 -12.68 -8.83
CA ALA A 231 -1.69 -12.32 -7.66
C ALA A 231 -3.14 -11.93 -8.05
N ILE A 232 -3.31 -11.17 -9.14
CA ILE A 232 -4.64 -10.80 -9.67
C ILE A 232 -5.41 -12.03 -10.16
N LYS A 233 -4.76 -12.97 -10.84
CA LYS A 233 -5.37 -14.24 -11.23
C LYS A 233 -5.84 -15.05 -10.03
N ALA A 234 -5.01 -15.14 -8.99
CA ALA A 234 -5.38 -15.81 -7.75
C ALA A 234 -6.57 -15.12 -7.05
N TYR A 235 -6.61 -13.79 -7.05
CA TYR A 235 -7.74 -13.00 -6.57
C TYR A 235 -9.02 -13.27 -7.38
N THR A 236 -8.92 -13.29 -8.70
CA THR A 236 -10.07 -13.56 -9.60
C THR A 236 -10.67 -14.95 -9.38
N ALA A 237 -9.82 -15.96 -9.11
CA ALA A 237 -10.25 -17.33 -8.89
C ALA A 237 -11.00 -17.55 -7.56
N ARG A 238 -10.99 -16.57 -6.65
CA ARG A 238 -11.66 -16.65 -5.36
C ARG A 238 -13.05 -16.04 -5.41
N GLU A 239 -14.01 -16.71 -4.78
CA GLU A 239 -15.37 -16.19 -4.57
C GLU A 239 -15.39 -15.31 -3.30
N ARG A 240 -15.68 -14.02 -3.45
CA ARG A 240 -15.82 -13.09 -2.30
C ARG A 240 -17.24 -13.17 -1.76
N ARG A 241 -17.38 -13.72 -0.56
CA ARG A 241 -18.69 -14.01 0.04
C ARG A 241 -19.19 -12.98 1.03
N PHE A 242 -18.29 -12.19 1.64
CA PHE A 242 -18.63 -11.21 2.69
C PHE A 242 -19.59 -11.77 3.76
N GLY A 243 -19.38 -13.04 4.15
CA GLY A 243 -20.23 -13.75 5.10
C GLY A 243 -21.52 -14.37 4.52
N LYS A 244 -21.81 -14.19 3.22
CA LYS A 244 -22.93 -14.82 2.52
C LYS A 244 -22.60 -16.24 2.03
N THR A 245 -23.63 -17.04 1.73
CA THR A 245 -23.44 -18.32 1.03
C THR A 245 -23.29 -18.10 -0.48
N SER A 246 -22.69 -19.06 -1.20
CA SER A 246 -22.57 -18.98 -2.69
C SER A 246 -23.94 -18.84 -3.37
N GLU A 247 -24.98 -19.48 -2.81
CA GLU A 247 -26.35 -19.41 -3.32
C GLU A 247 -26.96 -18.01 -3.16
N GLN A 248 -26.63 -17.29 -2.09
CA GLN A 248 -27.10 -15.92 -1.86
C GLN A 248 -26.46 -14.92 -2.83
N ILE A 249 -25.20 -15.14 -3.23
CA ILE A 249 -24.50 -14.29 -4.19
C ILE A 249 -25.09 -14.46 -5.61
N GLN A 250 -25.39 -15.71 -6.02
CA GLN A 250 -25.97 -16.02 -7.32
C GLN A 250 -27.39 -15.45 -7.52
N LEU A 251 -28.07 -15.02 -6.47
CA LEU A 251 -29.41 -14.42 -6.54
C LEU A 251 -29.36 -12.88 -6.68
N GLU A 252 -28.19 -12.26 -6.55
CA GLU A 252 -27.99 -10.80 -6.64
C GLU A 252 -27.37 -10.36 -7.99
N ASP A 253 -26.84 -11.31 -8.79
CA ASP A 253 -26.37 -11.12 -10.18
C ASP A 253 -27.54 -11.39 -11.19
#